data_1f155f02c7654bb60b74e628fb4ea3e3
#
_entry.id   1f155f02c7654bb60b74e628fb4ea3e3
#
_cell.length_a   1.000
_cell.length_b   1.000
_cell.length_c   1.000
_cell.angle_alpha   90.00
_cell.angle_beta   90.00
_cell.angle_gamma   90.00
#
_symmetry.space_group_name_H-M   'P 1'
#
loop_
_entity.id
_entity.type
_entity.pdbx_description
1 polymer ?
#
loop_
_entity_poly.entity_id
_entity_poly.type
_entity_poly.pdbx_seq_one_letter_code
_entity_poly.pdbx_strand_id
1 'polypeptide(L)'
;MAPREHPHPDLHEVELVTVLAALAEPTRLRIVRMLAAMEERERAWKDIDLPIARSTLSHHLKILRNAGLLWSRTEGTRCFVSLRDKEMEGRFPGLLECVLACQDSVDVPMAKGGVREDRAAS
;
A
#
# COMPACT_ATOMS: atom_id res chain seq x y z
N MET A 1 -17.82 2.45 -22.13
CA MET A 1 -17.93 1.93 -20.83
C MET A 1 -16.67 2.09 -20.05
N ALA A 2 -16.80 2.45 -18.84
CA ALA A 2 -15.60 2.66 -18.05
C ALA A 2 -14.83 1.37 -17.87
N PRO A 3 -13.55 1.46 -17.61
CA PRO A 3 -12.78 0.26 -17.33
C PRO A 3 -13.38 -0.49 -16.17
N ARG A 4 -13.25 -1.81 -16.22
CA ARG A 4 -13.75 -2.60 -15.19
C ARG A 4 -12.96 -2.36 -13.94
N GLU A 5 -13.61 -2.19 -12.86
CA GLU A 5 -12.93 -1.93 -11.60
C GLU A 5 -13.23 -3.01 -10.61
N HIS A 6 -12.25 -3.27 -9.76
CA HIS A 6 -12.47 -4.18 -8.66
C HIS A 6 -13.34 -3.51 -7.60
N PRO A 7 -14.02 -4.30 -6.77
CA PRO A 7 -14.81 -3.71 -5.70
C PRO A 7 -13.90 -2.96 -4.73
N HIS A 8 -14.33 -1.78 -4.34
CA HIS A 8 -13.59 -0.97 -3.39
C HIS A 8 -14.51 -0.61 -2.23
N PRO A 9 -14.00 -0.60 -1.01
CA PRO A 9 -14.84 -0.25 0.12
C PRO A 9 -15.10 1.24 0.17
N ASP A 10 -16.25 1.59 0.75
CA ASP A 10 -16.55 2.95 1.11
C ASP A 10 -15.73 3.25 2.35
N LEU A 11 -14.92 4.30 2.31
CA LEU A 11 -14.04 4.56 3.45
C LEU A 11 -14.80 4.89 4.73
N HIS A 12 -16.04 5.33 4.62
CA HIS A 12 -16.83 5.55 5.82
C HIS A 12 -17.07 4.25 6.57
N GLU A 13 -16.95 3.12 5.90
CA GLU A 13 -17.17 1.83 6.53
C GLU A 13 -15.89 1.12 6.89
N VAL A 14 -14.75 1.72 6.59
CA VAL A 14 -13.47 1.11 6.89
C VAL A 14 -13.04 1.53 8.29
N GLU A 15 -12.60 0.57 9.09
CA GLU A 15 -12.16 0.85 10.44
C GLU A 15 -10.67 1.13 10.46
N LEU A 16 -10.26 1.97 11.40
CA LEU A 16 -8.86 2.33 11.52
C LEU A 16 -8.00 1.09 11.73
N VAL A 17 -8.46 0.14 12.53
CA VAL A 17 -7.64 -1.03 12.80
C VAL A 17 -7.39 -1.83 11.53
N THR A 18 -8.32 -1.82 10.60
CA THR A 18 -8.13 -2.52 9.33
C THR A 18 -7.02 -1.86 8.52
N VAL A 19 -7.01 -0.54 8.49
CA VAL A 19 -5.98 0.19 7.79
C VAL A 19 -4.62 -0.05 8.44
N LEU A 20 -4.57 0.02 9.76
CA LEU A 20 -3.32 -0.18 10.47
C LEU A 20 -2.79 -1.59 10.27
N ALA A 21 -3.66 -2.58 10.26
CA ALA A 21 -3.23 -3.95 10.03
C ALA A 21 -2.67 -4.13 8.64
N ALA A 22 -3.30 -3.49 7.65
CA ALA A 22 -2.79 -3.59 6.28
C ALA A 22 -1.41 -2.96 6.16
N LEU A 23 -1.18 -1.86 6.86
CA LEU A 23 0.09 -1.17 6.80
C LEU A 23 1.17 -1.80 7.66
N ALA A 24 0.80 -2.71 8.55
CA ALA A 24 1.74 -3.25 9.52
C ALA A 24 2.61 -4.37 8.98
N GLU A 25 2.53 -4.63 7.69
CA GLU A 25 3.34 -5.67 7.08
C GLU A 25 4.36 -5.00 6.16
N PRO A 26 5.65 -5.34 6.26
CA PRO A 26 6.70 -4.57 5.58
C PRO A 26 6.52 -4.43 4.09
N THR A 27 6.10 -5.49 3.40
CA THR A 27 5.95 -5.41 1.96
C THR A 27 4.83 -4.47 1.58
N ARG A 28 3.73 -4.52 2.31
CA ARG A 28 2.62 -3.63 2.01
C ARG A 28 2.96 -2.18 2.31
N LEU A 29 3.67 -1.93 3.39
CA LEU A 29 4.12 -0.57 3.68
C LEU A 29 5.03 -0.07 2.58
N ARG A 30 5.91 -0.93 2.08
CA ARG A 30 6.80 -0.56 1.00
C ARG A 30 6.03 -0.22 -0.26
N ILE A 31 4.99 -0.98 -0.57
CA ILE A 31 4.17 -0.70 -1.74
C ILE A 31 3.52 0.68 -1.61
N VAL A 32 2.96 0.97 -0.44
CA VAL A 32 2.30 2.25 -0.23
C VAL A 32 3.31 3.40 -0.37
N ARG A 33 4.49 3.24 0.19
CA ARG A 33 5.52 4.27 0.08
C ARG A 33 5.98 4.46 -1.36
N MET A 34 6.09 3.36 -2.10
CA MET A 34 6.48 3.46 -3.48
C MET A 34 5.43 4.21 -4.29
N LEU A 35 4.17 3.90 -4.09
CA LEU A 35 3.12 4.59 -4.82
C LEU A 35 3.02 6.05 -4.44
N ALA A 36 3.28 6.37 -3.19
CA ALA A 36 3.22 7.75 -2.76
C ALA A 36 4.36 8.58 -3.32
N ALA A 37 5.50 7.95 -3.61
CA ALA A 37 6.67 8.67 -4.06
C ALA A 37 6.69 8.93 -5.56
N MET A 38 5.88 8.21 -6.32
CA MET A 38 5.95 8.40 -7.76
C MET A 38 5.10 9.57 -8.19
N GLU A 39 5.48 10.14 -9.32
CA GLU A 39 4.78 11.33 -9.81
C GLU A 39 3.48 10.97 -10.51
N GLU A 40 3.44 9.81 -11.14
CA GLU A 40 2.22 9.38 -11.81
C GLU A 40 1.18 9.01 -10.78
N ARG A 41 -0.07 9.25 -11.12
CA ARG A 41 -1.14 8.89 -10.20
C ARG A 41 -1.35 7.39 -10.14
N GLU A 42 -1.00 6.69 -11.20
CA GLU A 42 -1.23 5.25 -11.29
C GLU A 42 0.03 4.55 -11.70
N ARG A 43 0.15 3.32 -11.25
CA ARG A 43 1.24 2.46 -11.71
C ARG A 43 0.64 1.17 -12.23
N ALA A 44 1.11 0.73 -13.39
CA ALA A 44 0.70 -0.56 -13.90
C ALA A 44 1.22 -1.64 -12.99
N TRP A 45 0.37 -2.62 -12.71
CA TRP A 45 0.74 -3.69 -11.81
C TRP A 45 2.01 -4.40 -12.27
N LYS A 46 2.14 -4.61 -13.58
CA LYS A 46 3.30 -5.34 -14.09
C LYS A 46 4.60 -4.57 -13.89
N ASP A 47 4.52 -3.26 -13.64
CA ASP A 47 5.69 -2.44 -13.43
C ASP A 47 6.10 -2.33 -11.98
N ILE A 48 5.37 -2.98 -11.07
CA ILE A 48 5.77 -3.01 -9.68
C ILE A 48 6.87 -4.05 -9.54
N ASP A 49 8.05 -3.57 -9.19
CA ASP A 49 9.24 -4.41 -9.19
C ASP A 49 9.63 -4.73 -7.76
N LEU A 50 9.18 -5.85 -7.28
CA LEU A 50 9.50 -6.33 -5.95
C LEU A 50 9.95 -7.78 -6.05
N PRO A 51 10.87 -8.20 -5.18
CA PRO A 51 11.40 -9.56 -5.26
C PRO A 51 10.46 -10.57 -4.63
N ILE A 52 9.24 -10.62 -5.13
CA ILE A 52 8.23 -11.55 -4.65
C ILE A 52 7.48 -12.10 -5.84
N ALA A 53 6.83 -13.23 -5.63
CA ALA A 53 6.04 -13.84 -6.69
C ALA A 53 4.85 -12.96 -7.02
N ARG A 54 4.38 -13.06 -8.27
CA ARG A 54 3.23 -12.29 -8.69
C ARG A 54 1.98 -12.62 -7.88
N SER A 55 1.83 -13.87 -7.50
CA SER A 55 0.67 -14.24 -6.69
C SER A 55 0.75 -13.59 -5.31
N THR A 56 1.94 -13.49 -4.75
CA THR A 56 2.11 -12.84 -3.47
C THR A 56 1.83 -11.34 -3.59
N LEU A 57 2.33 -10.72 -4.65
CA LEU A 57 2.05 -9.31 -4.90
C LEU A 57 0.55 -9.09 -5.02
N SER A 58 -0.13 -9.95 -5.76
CA SER A 58 -1.57 -9.82 -5.94
C SER A 58 -2.29 -9.90 -4.60
N HIS A 59 -1.83 -10.78 -3.73
CA HIS A 59 -2.44 -10.90 -2.41
C HIS A 59 -2.27 -9.63 -1.58
N HIS A 60 -1.07 -9.05 -1.61
CA HIS A 60 -0.83 -7.80 -0.89
C HIS A 60 -1.66 -6.66 -1.45
N LEU A 61 -1.78 -6.58 -2.77
CA LEU A 61 -2.58 -5.52 -3.36
C LEU A 61 -4.04 -5.67 -3.01
N LYS A 62 -4.52 -6.91 -2.92
CA LYS A 62 -5.90 -7.14 -2.54
C LYS A 62 -6.16 -6.69 -1.11
N ILE A 63 -5.24 -6.98 -0.19
CA ILE A 63 -5.39 -6.56 1.19
C ILE A 63 -5.41 -5.04 1.29
N LEU A 64 -4.50 -4.38 0.57
CA LEU A 64 -4.45 -2.93 0.59
C LEU A 64 -5.72 -2.31 -0.01
N ARG A 65 -6.21 -2.91 -1.10
CA ARG A 65 -7.44 -2.42 -1.71
C ARG A 65 -8.62 -2.56 -0.76
N ASN A 66 -8.72 -3.71 -0.11
CA ASN A 66 -9.84 -3.97 0.79
C ASN A 66 -9.78 -3.11 2.04
N ALA A 67 -8.61 -2.62 2.40
CA ALA A 67 -8.47 -1.71 3.53
C ALA A 67 -8.71 -0.27 3.12
N GLY A 68 -9.02 -0.01 1.86
CA GLY A 68 -9.32 1.35 1.42
C GLY A 68 -8.11 2.18 1.07
N LEU A 69 -6.94 1.57 0.96
CA LEU A 69 -5.72 2.31 0.69
C LEU A 69 -5.45 2.49 -0.80
N LEU A 70 -5.97 1.61 -1.62
CA LEU A 70 -5.66 1.63 -3.05
C LEU A 70 -6.92 1.61 -3.90
N TRP A 71 -6.84 2.33 -5.02
CA TRP A 71 -7.70 2.11 -6.16
C TRP A 71 -7.04 1.09 -7.06
N SER A 72 -7.86 0.29 -7.71
CA SER A 72 -7.36 -0.70 -8.65
C SER A 72 -8.36 -0.74 -9.80
N ARG A 73 -7.86 -0.69 -11.02
CA ARG A 73 -8.74 -0.77 -12.19
C ARG A 73 -8.06 -1.56 -13.28
N THR A 74 -8.86 -2.11 -14.17
CA THR A 74 -8.32 -2.83 -15.31
C THR A 74 -8.73 -2.15 -16.59
N GLU A 75 -7.88 -2.26 -17.58
CA GLU A 75 -8.15 -1.72 -18.90
C GLU A 75 -7.59 -2.74 -19.87
N GLY A 76 -8.47 -3.47 -20.53
CA GLY A 76 -8.03 -4.60 -21.32
C GLY A 76 -7.40 -5.65 -20.42
N THR A 77 -6.19 -6.04 -20.74
CA THR A 77 -5.47 -7.00 -19.93
C THR A 77 -4.56 -6.34 -18.91
N ARG A 78 -4.58 -5.01 -18.82
CA ARG A 78 -3.68 -4.29 -17.93
C ARG A 78 -4.42 -3.92 -16.66
N CYS A 79 -3.69 -3.96 -15.56
CA CYS A 79 -4.21 -3.59 -14.26
C CYS A 79 -3.38 -2.44 -13.72
N PHE A 80 -4.05 -1.44 -13.16
CA PHE A 80 -3.38 -0.26 -12.63
C PHE A 80 -3.80 -0.06 -11.18
N VAL A 81 -2.87 0.44 -10.38
CA VAL A 81 -3.14 0.74 -8.98
C VAL A 81 -2.70 2.16 -8.68
N SER A 82 -3.40 2.78 -7.75
CA SER A 82 -3.06 4.12 -7.28
C SER A 82 -3.45 4.23 -5.82
N LEU A 83 -2.83 5.18 -5.13
CA LEU A 83 -3.07 5.38 -3.70
C LEU A 83 -4.31 6.25 -3.52
N ARG A 84 -5.16 5.87 -2.60
CA ARG A 84 -6.36 6.67 -2.28
C ARG A 84 -6.01 7.72 -1.22
N ASP A 85 -5.04 8.56 -1.53
CA ASP A 85 -4.50 9.46 -0.54
C ASP A 85 -5.51 10.52 -0.08
N LYS A 86 -6.31 11.05 -0.99
CA LYS A 86 -7.27 12.07 -0.61
C LYS A 86 -8.39 11.52 0.24
N GLU A 87 -8.88 10.35 -0.12
CA GLU A 87 -9.94 9.74 0.66
C GLU A 87 -9.43 9.33 2.04
N MET A 88 -8.19 8.82 2.08
CA MET A 88 -7.58 8.47 3.35
C MET A 88 -7.42 9.69 4.24
N GLU A 89 -6.99 10.80 3.67
CA GLU A 89 -6.83 12.01 4.45
C GLU A 89 -8.18 12.49 4.99
N GLY A 90 -9.22 12.36 4.20
CA GLY A 90 -10.54 12.77 4.65
C GLY A 90 -11.08 11.92 5.77
N ARG A 91 -10.80 10.62 5.74
CA ARG A 91 -11.34 9.70 6.73
C ARG A 91 -10.45 9.59 7.97
N PHE A 92 -9.14 9.58 7.77
CA PHE A 92 -8.17 9.44 8.86
C PHE A 92 -7.13 10.53 8.73
N PRO A 93 -7.47 11.77 9.13
CA PRO A 93 -6.57 12.90 8.90
C PRO A 93 -5.20 12.68 9.54
N GLY A 94 -4.16 12.94 8.76
CA GLY A 94 -2.80 12.85 9.23
C GLY A 94 -2.22 11.46 9.29
N LEU A 95 -3.03 10.42 9.10
CA LEU A 95 -2.52 9.06 9.24
C LEU A 95 -1.50 8.74 8.17
N LEU A 96 -1.88 8.90 6.91
CA LEU A 96 -1.01 8.53 5.83
C LEU A 96 0.22 9.43 5.80
N GLU A 97 0.03 10.70 6.06
CA GLU A 97 1.14 11.63 6.11
C GLU A 97 2.16 11.20 7.16
N CYS A 98 1.69 10.81 8.33
CA CYS A 98 2.58 10.35 9.38
C CYS A 98 3.32 9.09 8.98
N VAL A 99 2.61 8.14 8.40
CA VAL A 99 3.21 6.88 7.99
C VAL A 99 4.28 7.12 6.92
N LEU A 100 3.98 8.00 5.97
CA LEU A 100 4.92 8.23 4.88
C LEU A 100 6.11 9.09 5.29
N ALA A 101 5.95 9.89 6.33
CA ALA A 101 7.05 10.73 6.79
C ALA A 101 8.07 9.97 7.61
N CYS A 102 7.70 8.82 8.17
CA CYS A 102 8.62 8.06 8.99
C CYS A 102 9.58 7.28 8.11
N GLN A 103 10.85 7.60 8.23
CA GLN A 103 11.88 6.94 7.43
C GLN A 103 12.67 6.04 8.33
N ASP A 104 12.03 5.01 8.83
CA ASP A 104 12.71 4.16 9.76
C ASP A 104 13.25 2.92 9.05
N SER A 105 13.82 2.05 9.82
CA SER A 105 14.47 0.88 9.30
C SER A 105 13.52 -0.14 8.74
N VAL A 106 12.25 0.12 8.80
CA VAL A 106 11.29 -0.80 8.23
C VAL A 106 11.54 -0.99 6.74
N ASP A 107 12.11 0.02 6.09
CA ASP A 107 12.38 -0.09 4.68
C ASP A 107 13.60 -0.92 4.39
N VAL A 108 14.35 -1.25 5.40
CA VAL A 108 15.51 -2.06 5.20
C VAL A 108 15.07 -3.44 4.81
N PRO A 109 15.76 -4.08 3.92
CA PRO A 109 15.37 -5.41 3.51
C PRO A 109 15.22 -6.32 4.68
N MET A 110 14.16 -7.01 4.69
CA MET A 110 13.90 -7.89 5.75
C MET A 110 14.83 -9.01 5.82
N ALA A 111 15.68 -9.14 4.88
CA ALA A 111 16.56 -10.23 4.91
C ALA A 111 17.33 -10.29 6.15
N LYS A 112 17.67 -9.22 6.69
CA LYS A 112 18.39 -9.24 7.84
C LYS A 112 17.64 -9.50 8.95
N GLY A 113 16.64 -9.50 8.80
CA GLY A 113 15.87 -9.72 9.85
C GLY A 113 16.34 -9.17 11.05
N GLY A 114 16.44 -9.12 11.52
CA GLY A 114 16.62 -8.66 12.53
C GLY A 114 17.22 -8.12 13.11
N VAL A 115 17.58 -7.91 13.30
CA VAL A 115 18.23 -7.38 13.87
C VAL A 115 18.15 -6.34 14.36
N ARG A 116 18.03 -6.01 14.64
CA ARG A 116 18.04 -5.10 15.03
C ARG A 116 17.65 -4.82 15.95
N GLU A 117 17.49 -5.04 16.32
CA GLU A 117 17.17 -4.82 17.14
C GLU A 117 17.53 -4.34 17.83
N ASP A 118 17.96 -4.36 17.97
CA ASP A 118 18.43 -3.88 18.68
C ASP A 118 18.56 -2.81 18.80
N ARG A 119 18.65 -2.41 18.64
CA ARG A 119 18.76 -1.36 18.75
C ARG A 119 18.03 -0.76 19.10
N ALA A 120 17.57 -0.95 19.08
CA ALA A 120 16.90 -0.33 19.34
C ALA A 120 16.81 -0.11 20.27
N ALA A 121 16.97 -0.43 20.41
CA ALA A 121 16.85 -0.22 21.30
C ALA A 121 17.36 0.54 21.61
N SER A 122 17.62 0.69 21.28
CA SER A 122 18.03 1.51 21.70
C SER A 122 17.87 2.19 21.78
#